data_6802a20588e7b832189028dc9aa13f5a
#
_entry.id   6802a20588e7b832189028dc9aa13f5a
#
_cell.length_a   1.000
_cell.length_b   1.000
_cell.length_c   1.000
_cell.angle_alpha   90.00
_cell.angle_beta   90.00
_cell.angle_gamma   90.00
#
_symmetry.space_group_name_H-M   'P 1'
#
loop_
_entity.id
_entity.type
_entity.pdbx_description
1 polymer ?
#
loop_
_entity_poly.entity_id
_entity_poly.type
_entity_poly.pdbx_seq_one_letter_code
_entity_poly.pdbx_strand_id
1 'polypeptide(L)'
;MGRELKRNLASIGGLQVIADPAQKSKAQAVLDVLSEQREKTVVGVNAAGQVREFQLRVRVNFRLSTPQGAELIPATELLQQRDISFNESAVLAKEAEEGLLYRDMQTDIVQQLMRRLAAVKSL
;
A
#
# COMPACT_ATOMS: atom_id res chain seq x y z
N MET A 1 -4.79 -4.33 2.70
CA MET A 1 -4.32 -4.05 1.31
C MET A 1 -4.50 -5.24 0.38
N GLY A 2 -4.19 -6.44 0.80
CA GLY A 2 -4.27 -7.61 -0.07
C GLY A 2 -5.65 -7.85 -0.71
N ARG A 3 -6.73 -7.63 0.02
CA ARG A 3 -8.09 -7.80 -0.51
C ARG A 3 -8.43 -6.77 -1.58
N GLU A 4 -8.06 -5.53 -1.35
CA GLU A 4 -8.29 -4.45 -2.32
C GLU A 4 -7.48 -4.68 -3.59
N LEU A 5 -6.22 -5.05 -3.44
CA LEU A 5 -5.34 -5.36 -4.56
C LEU A 5 -5.90 -6.52 -5.40
N LYS A 6 -6.33 -7.59 -4.75
CA LYS A 6 -6.93 -8.74 -5.45
C LYS A 6 -8.18 -8.34 -6.23
N ARG A 7 -9.06 -7.52 -5.65
CA ARG A 7 -10.26 -7.04 -6.33
C ARG A 7 -9.92 -6.21 -7.54
N ASN A 8 -8.95 -5.30 -7.42
CA ASN A 8 -8.53 -4.45 -8.54
C ASN A 8 -7.91 -5.29 -9.66
N LEU A 9 -7.07 -6.25 -9.31
CA LEU A 9 -6.46 -7.14 -10.30
C LEU A 9 -7.52 -7.98 -11.03
N ALA A 10 -8.50 -8.51 -10.29
CA ALA A 10 -9.56 -9.32 -10.87
C ALA A 10 -10.48 -8.52 -11.79
N SER A 11 -10.57 -7.19 -11.62
CA SER A 11 -11.40 -6.34 -12.46
C SER A 11 -10.78 -6.02 -13.82
N ILE A 12 -9.49 -6.28 -14.00
CA ILE A 12 -8.79 -6.07 -15.26
C ILE A 12 -9.11 -7.21 -16.22
N GLY A 13 -9.63 -6.88 -17.39
CA GLY A 13 -9.91 -7.90 -18.42
C GLY A 13 -8.64 -8.62 -18.87
N GLY A 14 -8.71 -9.93 -19.00
CA GLY A 14 -7.58 -10.75 -19.44
C GLY A 14 -6.64 -11.19 -18.33
N LEU A 15 -6.88 -10.77 -17.07
CA LEU A 15 -6.09 -11.23 -15.93
C LEU A 15 -6.88 -12.24 -15.09
N GLN A 16 -6.22 -13.32 -14.73
CA GLN A 16 -6.72 -14.27 -13.74
C GLN A 16 -5.84 -14.21 -12.49
N VAL A 17 -6.46 -13.92 -11.35
CA VAL A 17 -5.74 -13.84 -10.08
C VAL A 17 -5.73 -15.21 -9.43
N ILE A 18 -4.53 -15.75 -9.21
CA ILE A 18 -4.31 -17.02 -8.51
C ILE A 18 -3.73 -16.69 -7.14
N ALA A 19 -4.51 -16.97 -6.09
CA ALA A 19 -4.10 -16.67 -4.71
C ALA A 19 -3.48 -17.89 -4.00
N ASP A 20 -3.63 -19.09 -4.55
CA ASP A 20 -3.12 -20.32 -3.96
C ASP A 20 -1.63 -20.49 -4.29
N PRO A 21 -0.73 -20.51 -3.28
CA PRO A 21 0.70 -20.72 -3.53
C PRO A 21 1.03 -22.02 -4.23
N ALA A 22 0.19 -23.07 -4.10
CA ALA A 22 0.39 -24.35 -4.76
C ALA A 22 0.23 -24.24 -6.29
N GLN A 23 -0.41 -23.18 -6.79
CA GLN A 23 -0.61 -22.95 -8.22
C GLN A 23 0.35 -21.91 -8.79
N LYS A 24 1.39 -21.54 -8.05
CA LYS A 24 2.36 -20.52 -8.46
C LYS A 24 2.98 -20.82 -9.83
N SER A 25 3.28 -22.06 -10.12
CA SER A 25 3.89 -22.47 -11.39
C SER A 25 2.97 -22.28 -12.61
N LYS A 26 1.67 -22.12 -12.40
CA LYS A 26 0.68 -21.90 -13.47
C LYS A 26 0.49 -20.42 -13.78
N ALA A 27 1.02 -19.53 -12.95
CA ALA A 27 0.91 -18.08 -13.16
C ALA A 27 1.89 -17.63 -14.24
N GLN A 28 1.51 -16.57 -14.97
CA GLN A 28 2.42 -15.90 -15.90
C GLN A 28 3.39 -14.97 -15.16
N ALA A 29 2.98 -14.46 -14.02
CA ALA A 29 3.79 -13.61 -13.17
C ALA A 29 3.40 -13.79 -11.72
N VAL A 30 4.37 -13.55 -10.83
CA VAL A 30 4.19 -13.65 -9.39
C VAL A 30 4.42 -12.29 -8.77
N LEU A 31 3.39 -11.75 -8.11
CA LEU A 31 3.48 -10.52 -7.34
C LEU A 31 3.72 -10.89 -5.88
N ASP A 32 4.88 -10.47 -5.36
CA ASP A 32 5.21 -10.62 -3.95
C ASP A 32 5.12 -9.27 -3.25
N VAL A 33 4.23 -9.14 -2.28
CA VAL A 33 4.22 -8.01 -1.36
C VAL A 33 5.16 -8.36 -0.22
N LEU A 34 6.37 -7.77 -0.25
CA LEU A 34 7.45 -8.12 0.64
C LEU A 34 7.24 -7.57 2.05
N SER A 35 6.66 -6.38 2.15
CA SER A 35 6.34 -5.77 3.44
C SER A 35 5.24 -4.72 3.27
N GLU A 36 4.49 -4.53 4.34
CA GLU A 36 3.48 -3.48 4.45
C GLU A 36 3.59 -2.92 5.86
N GLN A 37 3.85 -1.61 5.98
CA GLN A 37 4.06 -0.95 7.26
C GLN A 37 3.21 0.31 7.36
N ARG A 38 2.62 0.54 8.53
CA ARG A 38 1.95 1.79 8.88
C ARG A 38 2.76 2.44 9.99
N GLU A 39 3.07 3.73 9.83
CA GLU A 39 3.86 4.48 10.77
C GLU A 39 3.10 5.75 11.16
N LYS A 40 3.26 6.16 12.43
CA LYS A 40 2.70 7.39 12.95
C LYS A 40 3.78 8.09 13.76
N THR A 41 4.13 9.31 13.37
CA THR A 41 5.24 10.06 13.96
C THR A 41 4.76 11.44 14.39
N VAL A 42 5.18 11.88 15.56
CA VAL A 42 4.96 13.25 16.01
C VAL A 42 5.87 14.17 15.21
N VAL A 43 5.29 15.17 14.51
CA VAL A 43 6.05 16.12 13.69
C VAL A 43 5.85 17.58 14.13
N GLY A 44 4.91 17.84 15.03
CA GLY A 44 4.68 19.19 15.55
C GLY A 44 4.28 19.18 17.01
N VAL A 45 4.92 20.04 17.79
CA VAL A 45 4.57 20.30 19.19
C VAL A 45 4.47 21.81 19.40
N ASN A 46 3.64 22.21 20.37
CA ASN A 46 3.55 23.63 20.75
C ASN A 46 4.63 23.99 21.80
N ALA A 47 4.65 25.26 22.24
CA ALA A 47 5.64 25.74 23.19
C ALA A 47 5.55 25.04 24.56
N ALA A 48 4.40 24.44 24.90
CA ALA A 48 4.20 23.67 26.13
C ALA A 48 4.56 22.19 25.98
N GLY A 49 5.08 21.76 24.82
CA GLY A 49 5.43 20.38 24.56
C GLY A 49 4.25 19.46 24.22
N GLN A 50 3.07 20.05 24.00
CA GLN A 50 1.89 19.26 23.62
C GLN A 50 1.89 18.97 22.14
N VAL A 51 1.51 17.73 21.78
CA VAL A 51 1.44 17.30 20.38
C VAL A 51 0.35 18.07 19.64
N ARG A 52 0.70 18.60 18.46
CA ARG A 52 -0.22 19.35 17.59
C ARG A 52 -0.38 18.71 16.22
N GLU A 53 0.59 17.90 15.79
CA GLU A 53 0.58 17.34 14.47
C GLU A 53 1.28 15.99 14.45
N PHE A 54 0.66 15.04 13.75
CA PHE A 54 1.25 13.73 13.44
C PHE A 54 1.45 13.61 11.93
N GLN A 55 2.44 12.83 11.54
CA GLN A 55 2.58 12.37 10.17
C GLN A 55 2.26 10.88 10.12
N LEU A 56 1.33 10.52 9.22
CA LEU A 56 0.96 9.15 8.97
C LEU A 56 1.66 8.69 7.70
N ARG A 57 2.22 7.48 7.71
CA ARG A 57 2.89 6.89 6.56
C ARG A 57 2.40 5.48 6.33
N VAL A 58 2.24 5.13 5.05
CA VAL A 58 2.05 3.74 4.63
C VAL A 58 3.15 3.41 3.64
N ARG A 59 3.89 2.36 3.94
CA ARG A 59 5.05 1.93 3.17
C ARG A 59 4.84 0.49 2.73
N VAL A 60 4.95 0.25 1.43
CA VAL A 60 4.77 -1.06 0.84
C VAL A 60 5.96 -1.38 -0.05
N ASN A 61 6.57 -2.53 0.15
CA ASN A 61 7.61 -3.05 -0.74
C ASN A 61 7.05 -4.24 -1.51
N PHE A 62 7.28 -4.26 -2.80
CA PHE A 62 6.77 -5.32 -3.65
C PHE A 62 7.79 -5.69 -4.73
N ARG A 63 7.59 -6.83 -5.33
CA ARG A 63 8.38 -7.32 -6.45
C ARG A 63 7.48 -8.12 -7.40
N LEU A 64 7.73 -8.00 -8.69
CA LEU A 64 7.06 -8.81 -9.70
C LEU A 64 8.11 -9.67 -10.40
N SER A 65 7.85 -10.96 -10.49
CA SER A 65 8.76 -11.90 -11.14
C SER A 65 7.99 -12.94 -11.95
N THR A 66 8.68 -13.65 -12.83
CA THR A 66 8.12 -14.83 -13.47
C THR A 66 8.17 -16.02 -12.51
N PRO A 67 7.37 -17.08 -12.75
CA PRO A 67 7.46 -18.30 -11.93
C PRO A 67 8.86 -18.93 -11.93
N GLN A 68 9.66 -18.66 -12.99
CA GLN A 68 11.02 -19.15 -13.12
C GLN A 68 12.05 -18.28 -12.38
N GLY A 69 11.63 -17.18 -11.79
CA GLY A 69 12.49 -16.31 -11.00
C GLY A 69 13.08 -15.10 -11.72
N ALA A 70 12.73 -14.85 -12.99
CA ALA A 70 13.18 -13.65 -13.69
C ALA A 70 12.43 -12.42 -13.17
N GLU A 71 13.15 -11.35 -12.82
CA GLU A 71 12.54 -10.13 -12.36
C GLU A 71 11.91 -9.34 -13.49
N LEU A 72 10.62 -9.04 -13.35
CA LEU A 72 9.89 -8.13 -14.23
C LEU A 72 9.86 -6.72 -13.62
N ILE A 73 9.67 -6.61 -12.31
CA ILE A 73 9.82 -5.39 -11.54
C ILE A 73 10.68 -5.74 -10.32
N PRO A 74 11.85 -5.11 -10.14
CA PRO A 74 12.69 -5.37 -8.96
C PRO A 74 12.00 -4.87 -7.69
N ALA A 75 12.50 -5.28 -6.53
CA ALA A 75 11.97 -4.84 -5.25
C ALA A 75 11.87 -3.32 -5.22
N THR A 76 10.66 -2.81 -5.03
CA THR A 76 10.35 -1.38 -5.14
C THR A 76 9.52 -0.97 -3.93
N GLU A 77 9.84 0.20 -3.37
CA GLU A 77 9.08 0.79 -2.26
C GLU A 77 8.09 1.82 -2.79
N LEU A 78 6.84 1.70 -2.37
CA LEU A 78 5.82 2.72 -2.54
C LEU A 78 5.51 3.33 -1.18
N LEU A 79 5.52 4.65 -1.12
CA LEU A 79 5.31 5.40 0.12
C LEU A 79 4.22 6.44 -0.10
N GLN A 80 3.26 6.48 0.82
CA GLN A 80 2.30 7.56 0.94
C GLN A 80 2.40 8.16 2.34
N GLN A 81 2.22 9.47 2.45
CA GLN A 81 2.23 10.15 3.74
C GLN A 81 1.18 11.24 3.76
N ARG A 82 0.62 11.48 4.96
CA ARG A 82 -0.36 12.53 5.21
C ARG A 82 -0.08 13.11 6.59
N ASP A 83 -0.30 14.42 6.72
CA ASP A 83 -0.23 15.08 8.01
C ASP A 83 -1.63 15.22 8.58
N ILE A 84 -1.76 15.02 9.89
CA ILE A 84 -3.01 15.16 10.59
C ILE A 84 -2.79 16.04 11.82
N SER A 85 -3.63 17.08 11.98
CA SER A 85 -3.59 17.92 13.17
C SER A 85 -4.22 17.19 14.34
N PHE A 86 -3.68 17.42 15.54
CA PHE A 86 -4.18 16.82 16.76
C PHE A 86 -4.85 17.86 17.63
N ASN A 87 -6.02 17.51 18.19
CA ASN A 87 -6.74 18.33 19.15
C ASN A 87 -7.32 17.42 20.23
N GLU A 88 -6.90 17.60 21.48
CA GLU A 88 -7.31 16.75 22.59
C GLU A 88 -8.83 16.74 22.80
N SER A 89 -9.52 17.82 22.48
CA SER A 89 -10.98 17.91 22.65
C SER A 89 -11.76 17.13 21.59
N ALA A 90 -11.08 16.59 20.57
CA ALA A 90 -11.70 15.88 19.45
C ALA A 90 -11.01 14.54 19.16
N VAL A 91 -10.53 13.85 20.20
CA VAL A 91 -9.74 12.61 20.04
C VAL A 91 -10.47 11.55 19.23
N LEU A 92 -11.74 11.28 19.54
CA LEU A 92 -12.50 10.25 18.83
C LEU A 92 -12.70 10.59 17.34
N ALA A 93 -13.00 11.87 17.05
CA ALA A 93 -13.13 12.31 15.66
C ALA A 93 -11.81 12.21 14.92
N LYS A 94 -10.68 12.49 15.58
CA LYS A 94 -9.36 12.38 14.96
C LYS A 94 -8.94 10.93 14.73
N GLU A 95 -9.32 10.02 15.60
CA GLU A 95 -9.07 8.59 15.39
C GLU A 95 -9.82 8.08 14.16
N ALA A 96 -11.07 8.49 13.97
CA ALA A 96 -11.85 8.14 12.79
C ALA A 96 -11.22 8.73 11.52
N GLU A 97 -10.79 9.99 11.56
CA GLU A 97 -10.10 10.67 10.47
C GLU A 97 -8.80 9.95 10.10
N GLU A 98 -8.03 9.55 11.10
CA GLU A 98 -6.78 8.80 10.91
C GLU A 98 -7.02 7.49 10.18
N GLY A 99 -8.06 6.74 10.57
CA GLY A 99 -8.44 5.50 9.90
C GLY A 99 -8.81 5.70 8.44
N LEU A 100 -9.54 6.79 8.14
CA LEU A 100 -9.88 7.13 6.76
C LEU A 100 -8.64 7.53 5.95
N LEU A 101 -7.71 8.28 6.54
CA LEU A 101 -6.47 8.65 5.87
C LEU A 101 -5.61 7.44 5.53
N TYR A 102 -5.48 6.49 6.47
CA TYR A 102 -4.76 5.25 6.18
C TYR A 102 -5.41 4.46 5.06
N ARG A 103 -6.73 4.43 5.02
CA ARG A 103 -7.46 3.75 3.95
C ARG A 103 -7.22 4.43 2.60
N ASP A 104 -7.25 5.77 2.56
CA ASP A 104 -6.99 6.55 1.35
C ASP A 104 -5.56 6.35 0.86
N MET A 105 -4.58 6.35 1.76
CA MET A 105 -3.19 6.09 1.41
C MET A 105 -3.00 4.68 0.86
N GLN A 106 -3.68 3.70 1.45
CA GLN A 106 -3.66 2.33 0.97
C GLN A 106 -4.23 2.24 -0.45
N THR A 107 -5.35 2.89 -0.70
CA THR A 107 -5.97 2.94 -2.02
C THR A 107 -5.02 3.58 -3.04
N ASP A 108 -4.37 4.69 -2.69
CA ASP A 108 -3.39 5.34 -3.55
C ASP A 108 -2.23 4.41 -3.90
N ILE A 109 -1.72 3.67 -2.92
CA ILE A 109 -0.64 2.71 -3.14
C ILE A 109 -1.11 1.58 -4.07
N VAL A 110 -2.31 1.05 -3.87
CA VAL A 110 -2.88 0.02 -4.74
C VAL A 110 -2.99 0.53 -6.17
N GLN A 111 -3.46 1.78 -6.36
CA GLN A 111 -3.56 2.37 -7.69
C GLN A 111 -2.17 2.56 -8.35
N GLN A 112 -1.17 2.97 -7.60
CA GLN A 112 0.20 3.08 -8.12
C GLN A 112 0.74 1.72 -8.54
N LEU A 113 0.51 0.70 -7.71
CA LEU A 113 0.91 -0.67 -8.00
C LEU A 113 0.24 -1.17 -9.29
N MET A 114 -1.07 -0.94 -9.41
CA MET A 114 -1.83 -1.33 -10.61
C MET A 114 -1.27 -0.67 -11.87
N ARG A 115 -0.91 0.61 -11.81
CA ARG A 115 -0.30 1.30 -12.95
C ARG A 115 1.05 0.70 -13.34
N ARG A 116 1.86 0.33 -12.36
CA ARG A 116 3.15 -0.31 -12.62
C ARG A 116 2.99 -1.70 -13.25
N LEU A 117 2.01 -2.45 -12.79
CA LEU A 117 1.71 -3.77 -13.38
C LEU A 117 1.21 -3.63 -14.81
N ALA A 118 0.38 -2.64 -15.09
CA ALA A 118 -0.13 -2.38 -16.43
C ALA A 118 0.96 -1.96 -17.41
N ALA A 119 2.06 -1.39 -16.92
CA ALA A 119 3.19 -0.99 -17.76
C ALA A 119 4.10 -2.15 -18.16
N VAL A 120 3.94 -3.32 -17.57
CA VAL A 120 4.70 -4.52 -17.92
C VAL A 120 4.13 -5.10 -19.21
N LYS A 121 4.92 -5.12 -20.27
CA LYS A 121 4.45 -5.48 -21.62
C LYS A 121 4.70 -6.94 -22.00
N SER A 122 5.53 -7.65 -21.26
CA SER A 122 5.93 -9.02 -21.60
C SER A 122 5.60 -9.98 -20.45
N LEU A 123 4.35 -10.38 -20.40
CA LEU A 123 3.90 -11.42 -19.48
C LEU A 123 3.68 -12.73 -20.21
#